data_d2dccb93645ef6246d3456baec31c835
#
_entry.id   d2dccb93645ef6246d3456baec31c835
#
_cell.length_a   1.000
_cell.length_b   1.000
_cell.length_c   1.000
_cell.angle_alpha   90.00
_cell.angle_beta   90.00
_cell.angle_gamma   90.00
#
_symmetry.space_group_name_H-M   'P 1'
#
loop_
_entity.id
_entity.type
_entity.pdbx_description
1 polymer ?
#
loop_
_entity_poly.entity_id
_entity_poly.type
_entity_poly.pdbx_seq_one_letter_code
_entity_poly.pdbx_strand_id
1 'polypeptide(L)'
;MQISNLGTFQKFWAQFSSRFGKKESYDTKRFQQSFSSNRGFSLRAEPGWHDGNFSTSQMRNVYSQSISSGRRSTSWSGSSDGDTIRTARGRGDENEPNFNLDVPPNGYAWWYIDGVEPNSGQAISIIAFIGSVFSPWYKWSGRKQPQNNVCLNVATYGKKSRFTMTDRGKSALIQEPHKLTIGPSSLIWDPSKKELVIQVNEISSLPIISRLKGTITLKPSGITNVELPLTKEGTHIWRPFAPTAKIEVNLNKPEWQWTGHGYFDANFGTRALEQDFDYWTWGRFPSGKGTSCFYDLELRNKEKYQFEYHFENNGKAENIDRAPKNSKFSSSLWGIKRQTRCDRQSEPRQEKSLLDAPFYSRATVSTSIKGEKTIGVFEALDLRRFRNPLLMFMLAVRVPRRKRWKHKS
;
A
#
# COMPACT_ATOMS: atom_id res chain seq x y z
N MET A 1 8.07 -33.97 -0.95
CA MET A 1 7.03 -34.05 0.08
C MET A 1 7.30 -33.02 1.15
N GLN A 2 6.96 -31.73 0.90
CA GLN A 2 7.02 -30.64 1.87
C GLN A 2 5.90 -29.66 1.54
N ILE A 3 4.71 -29.94 2.06
CA ILE A 3 3.60 -28.99 2.17
C ILE A 3 3.71 -28.42 3.59
N SER A 4 4.60 -27.46 3.77
CA SER A 4 4.71 -26.73 5.02
C SER A 4 4.57 -25.24 4.75
N ASN A 5 3.58 -24.65 5.42
CA ASN A 5 3.32 -23.23 5.57
C ASN A 5 2.45 -22.55 4.49
N LEU A 6 1.27 -23.05 4.27
CA LEU A 6 0.15 -22.18 3.90
C LEU A 6 -0.09 -21.21 5.06
N GLY A 7 0.09 -19.92 4.82
CA GLY A 7 -0.15 -18.91 5.84
C GLY A 7 -1.53 -19.04 6.45
N THR A 8 -1.70 -18.62 7.69
CA THR A 8 -2.91 -18.79 8.50
C THR A 8 -4.19 -18.34 7.78
N PHE A 9 -4.07 -17.40 6.85
CA PHE A 9 -5.16 -16.93 5.99
C PHE A 9 -5.60 -17.96 4.96
N GLN A 10 -4.69 -18.70 4.35
CA GLN A 10 -4.98 -19.74 3.36
C GLN A 10 -5.64 -20.96 4.00
N LYS A 11 -5.21 -21.35 5.20
CA LYS A 11 -5.82 -22.46 5.97
C LYS A 11 -7.26 -22.15 6.38
N PHE A 12 -7.54 -20.91 6.77
CA PHE A 12 -8.90 -20.48 7.09
C PHE A 12 -9.81 -20.54 5.87
N TRP A 13 -9.33 -20.13 4.71
CA TRP A 13 -10.09 -20.16 3.46
C TRP A 13 -10.35 -21.56 2.95
N ALA A 14 -9.37 -22.44 3.01
CA ALA A 14 -9.57 -23.85 2.68
C ALA A 14 -10.62 -24.50 3.59
N GLN A 15 -10.59 -24.20 4.88
CA GLN A 15 -11.56 -24.69 5.86
C GLN A 15 -12.96 -24.07 5.71
N PHE A 16 -13.03 -22.77 5.36
CA PHE A 16 -14.30 -22.08 5.10
C PHE A 16 -14.96 -22.60 3.82
N SER A 17 -14.22 -22.74 2.73
CA SER A 17 -14.72 -23.32 1.47
C SER A 17 -15.22 -24.76 1.64
N SER A 18 -14.55 -25.56 2.44
CA SER A 18 -14.97 -26.96 2.71
C SER A 18 -16.23 -27.06 3.57
N ARG A 19 -16.52 -26.08 4.43
CA ARG A 19 -17.71 -26.07 5.30
C ARG A 19 -18.97 -25.51 4.62
N PHE A 20 -18.84 -24.64 3.65
CA PHE A 20 -19.96 -24.03 2.92
C PHE A 20 -20.12 -24.56 1.49
N GLY A 21 -19.23 -25.43 1.02
CA GLY A 21 -19.21 -26.00 -0.34
C GLY A 21 -20.08 -27.24 -0.54
N LYS A 22 -21.00 -27.56 0.37
CA LYS A 22 -22.00 -28.61 0.14
C LYS A 22 -23.39 -28.01 -0.08
N LYS A 23 -23.60 -27.37 -1.22
CA LYS A 23 -24.80 -27.37 -2.07
C LYS A 23 -24.57 -26.43 -3.25
N GLU A 24 -24.78 -27.03 -4.42
CA GLU A 24 -24.72 -26.48 -5.79
C GLU A 24 -23.36 -26.61 -6.49
N SER A 25 -23.27 -27.74 -7.21
CA SER A 25 -22.33 -27.93 -8.30
C SER A 25 -22.70 -26.98 -9.44
N TYR A 26 -22.08 -25.82 -9.52
CA TYR A 26 -22.11 -25.00 -10.73
C TYR A 26 -21.07 -25.55 -11.71
N ASP A 27 -21.59 -26.10 -12.80
CA ASP A 27 -20.88 -26.67 -13.94
C ASP A 27 -19.97 -25.62 -14.58
N THR A 28 -18.67 -25.70 -14.33
CA THR A 28 -17.64 -24.81 -14.89
C THR A 28 -17.52 -24.93 -16.41
N LYS A 29 -18.15 -25.91 -17.06
CA LYS A 29 -18.17 -26.06 -18.52
C LYS A 29 -19.17 -25.12 -19.22
N ARG A 30 -20.15 -24.61 -18.51
CA ARG A 30 -21.13 -23.65 -19.11
C ARG A 30 -20.62 -22.21 -19.19
N PHE A 31 -19.57 -21.86 -18.45
CA PHE A 31 -19.04 -20.49 -18.46
C PHE A 31 -18.04 -20.25 -19.61
N GLN A 32 -17.51 -21.32 -20.23
CA GLN A 32 -16.61 -21.19 -21.39
C GLN A 32 -17.35 -21.19 -22.75
N GLN A 33 -18.59 -21.61 -22.80
CA GLN A 33 -19.36 -21.70 -24.07
C GLN A 33 -20.23 -20.48 -24.41
N SER A 34 -20.37 -19.51 -23.51
CA SER A 34 -21.18 -18.30 -23.78
C SER A 34 -20.41 -17.14 -24.44
N PHE A 35 -19.14 -17.32 -24.80
CA PHE A 35 -18.35 -16.30 -25.49
C PHE A 35 -17.98 -16.61 -26.93
N SER A 36 -18.59 -17.62 -27.55
CA SER A 36 -18.27 -18.01 -28.93
C SER A 36 -19.47 -18.06 -29.87
N SER A 37 -20.45 -17.20 -29.73
CA SER A 37 -21.43 -17.01 -30.81
C SER A 37 -22.14 -15.66 -30.73
N ASN A 38 -21.59 -14.68 -31.41
CA ASN A 38 -22.43 -13.75 -32.17
C ASN A 38 -21.61 -13.14 -33.31
N ARG A 39 -22.13 -13.45 -34.49
CA ARG A 39 -21.65 -13.00 -35.82
C ARG A 39 -22.05 -11.55 -36.06
N GLY A 40 -21.13 -10.81 -36.64
CA GLY A 40 -21.36 -9.93 -37.77
C GLY A 40 -22.09 -8.62 -37.49
N PHE A 41 -21.30 -7.54 -37.35
CA PHE A 41 -21.64 -6.29 -38.04
C PHE A 41 -20.34 -5.59 -38.45
N SER A 42 -20.17 -5.46 -39.74
CA SER A 42 -19.14 -4.68 -40.40
C SER A 42 -19.54 -3.20 -40.34
N LEU A 43 -18.67 -2.37 -39.75
CA LEU A 43 -18.65 -0.93 -40.01
C LEU A 43 -17.22 -0.50 -40.29
N ARG A 44 -17.09 0.22 -41.41
CA ARG A 44 -15.87 0.76 -42.00
C ARG A 44 -15.05 1.53 -41.01
N ALA A 45 -13.74 1.32 -41.07
CA ALA A 45 -12.73 2.12 -40.42
C ALA A 45 -12.62 3.49 -41.10
N GLU A 46 -12.71 4.54 -40.29
CA GLU A 46 -12.11 5.86 -40.61
C GLU A 46 -10.78 5.95 -39.86
N PRO A 47 -9.71 6.47 -40.50
CA PRO A 47 -8.37 6.54 -39.86
C PRO A 47 -8.22 7.82 -39.06
N GLY A 48 -7.78 7.72 -37.85
CA GLY A 48 -7.34 8.89 -37.09
C GLY A 48 -7.49 8.81 -35.58
N TRP A 49 -6.89 7.83 -34.92
CA TRP A 49 -6.63 7.93 -33.49
C TRP A 49 -5.14 7.77 -33.26
N HIS A 50 -4.48 8.90 -33.06
CA HIS A 50 -3.12 8.94 -32.54
C HIS A 50 -3.15 8.43 -31.10
N ASP A 51 -2.31 7.42 -30.82
CA ASP A 51 -1.94 6.98 -29.48
C ASP A 51 -1.41 8.18 -28.69
N GLY A 52 -2.24 8.72 -27.82
CA GLY A 52 -1.87 9.77 -26.89
C GLY A 52 -1.00 9.20 -25.77
N ASN A 53 0.22 8.83 -26.09
CA ASN A 53 1.27 8.66 -25.10
C ASN A 53 1.61 10.05 -24.56
N PHE A 54 0.99 10.45 -23.46
CA PHE A 54 1.45 11.59 -22.69
C PHE A 54 2.85 11.27 -22.19
N SER A 55 3.83 11.91 -22.82
CA SER A 55 5.22 11.73 -22.45
C SER A 55 5.48 12.34 -21.07
N THR A 56 6.37 11.70 -20.31
CA THR A 56 6.95 12.20 -19.06
C THR A 56 7.41 13.67 -19.12
N SER A 57 7.61 14.23 -20.31
CA SER A 57 8.00 15.63 -20.54
C SER A 57 6.89 16.64 -20.22
N GLN A 58 5.62 16.30 -20.37
CA GLN A 58 4.52 17.22 -20.01
C GLN A 58 4.31 17.30 -18.50
N MET A 59 4.58 16.22 -17.76
CA MET A 59 4.63 16.26 -16.30
C MET A 59 5.88 17.01 -15.79
N ARG A 60 6.99 17.00 -16.53
CA ARG A 60 8.20 17.79 -16.20
C ARG A 60 7.91 19.29 -16.10
N ASN A 61 7.06 19.85 -16.96
CA ASN A 61 6.75 21.29 -16.91
C ASN A 61 5.95 21.72 -15.67
N VAL A 62 5.16 20.84 -15.10
CA VAL A 62 4.45 21.11 -13.84
C VAL A 62 5.42 21.01 -12.64
N TYR A 63 6.42 20.16 -12.74
CA TYR A 63 7.37 19.86 -11.65
C TYR A 63 8.62 20.74 -11.66
N SER A 64 9.17 21.11 -12.84
CA SER A 64 10.36 21.97 -12.93
C SER A 64 10.10 23.39 -12.41
N GLN A 65 8.85 23.86 -12.43
CA GLN A 65 8.50 25.15 -11.83
C GLN A 65 8.45 25.13 -10.30
N SER A 66 8.30 23.96 -9.66
CA SER A 66 8.30 23.84 -8.19
C SER A 66 9.70 23.63 -7.57
N ILE A 67 10.67 23.15 -8.35
CA ILE A 67 12.03 22.86 -7.86
C ILE A 67 13.00 24.03 -8.07
N SER A 68 12.76 24.93 -9.03
CA SER A 68 13.70 26.02 -9.38
C SER A 68 13.46 27.35 -8.67
N SER A 69 12.42 27.49 -7.86
CA SER A 69 12.14 28.73 -7.14
C SER A 69 12.11 28.50 -5.63
N GLY A 70 13.28 28.52 -5.01
CA GLY A 70 13.35 28.92 -3.62
C GLY A 70 12.84 30.34 -3.46
N ARG A 71 11.55 30.51 -3.31
CA ARG A 71 10.77 31.61 -2.71
C ARG A 71 9.36 31.71 -3.32
N ARG A 72 8.37 31.79 -2.40
CA ARG A 72 6.96 32.11 -2.60
C ARG A 72 6.06 30.97 -3.05
N SER A 73 5.16 30.64 -2.13
CA SER A 73 3.87 30.03 -2.39
C SER A 73 3.15 30.76 -3.52
N THR A 74 3.17 30.21 -4.73
CA THR A 74 2.24 30.66 -5.77
C THR A 74 0.94 29.91 -5.57
N SER A 75 -0.09 30.65 -5.23
CA SER A 75 -1.47 30.20 -5.19
C SER A 75 -1.86 29.61 -6.55
N TRP A 76 -2.12 28.31 -6.58
CA TRP A 76 -2.81 27.68 -7.69
C TRP A 76 -4.31 28.04 -7.59
N SER A 77 -4.76 28.93 -8.45
CA SER A 77 -6.19 29.20 -8.65
C SER A 77 -6.73 28.19 -9.65
N GLY A 78 -7.23 27.06 -9.16
CA GLY A 78 -7.88 26.08 -10.00
C GLY A 78 -8.84 25.25 -9.17
N SER A 79 -10.11 25.32 -9.50
CA SER A 79 -11.29 24.56 -9.07
C SER A 79 -11.42 24.20 -7.57
N SER A 80 -12.63 24.16 -7.08
CA SER A 80 -13.01 23.82 -5.69
C SER A 80 -12.39 22.52 -5.13
N ASP A 81 -11.91 21.62 -5.98
CA ASP A 81 -11.25 20.37 -5.59
C ASP A 81 -9.78 20.57 -5.16
N GLY A 82 -9.10 21.62 -5.64
CA GLY A 82 -7.74 21.98 -5.25
C GLY A 82 -7.63 22.41 -3.79
N ASP A 83 -8.67 23.03 -3.23
CA ASP A 83 -8.70 23.46 -1.83
C ASP A 83 -8.92 22.27 -0.88
N THR A 84 -9.61 21.24 -1.32
CA THR A 84 -9.82 20.01 -0.52
C THR A 84 -8.52 19.22 -0.34
N ILE A 85 -7.63 19.22 -1.33
CA ILE A 85 -6.31 18.57 -1.24
C ILE A 85 -5.39 19.36 -0.29
N ARG A 86 -5.46 20.69 -0.28
CA ARG A 86 -4.71 21.52 0.68
C ARG A 86 -5.13 21.28 2.12
N THR A 87 -6.42 21.02 2.39
CA THR A 87 -6.90 20.64 3.72
C THR A 87 -6.44 19.25 4.12
N ALA A 88 -6.31 18.31 3.16
CA ALA A 88 -5.75 16.99 3.42
C ALA A 88 -4.23 16.99 3.71
N ARG A 89 -3.48 18.01 3.24
CA ARG A 89 -2.03 18.13 3.49
C ARG A 89 -1.68 18.47 4.95
N GLY A 90 -2.63 18.95 5.76
CA GLY A 90 -2.33 19.49 7.08
C GLY A 90 -1.36 20.69 7.02
N ARG A 91 -1.19 21.39 8.14
CA ARG A 91 -0.18 22.47 8.28
C ARG A 91 1.14 21.94 8.83
N GLY A 92 1.57 20.74 8.40
CA GLY A 92 2.79 20.12 8.89
C GLY A 92 4.05 20.57 8.12
N ASP A 93 5.19 20.38 8.73
CA ASP A 93 6.50 20.52 8.10
C ASP A 93 6.66 19.44 7.01
N GLU A 94 7.24 19.81 5.86
CA GLU A 94 7.56 18.87 4.78
C GLU A 94 8.54 17.77 5.21
N ASN A 95 9.30 18.01 6.27
CA ASN A 95 10.25 17.08 6.86
C ASN A 95 9.66 16.18 7.95
N GLU A 96 8.33 16.20 8.16
CA GLU A 96 7.66 15.44 9.18
C GLU A 96 6.57 14.52 8.61
N PRO A 97 6.20 13.43 9.31
CA PRO A 97 5.19 12.49 8.83
C PRO A 97 3.77 13.06 8.74
N ASN A 98 3.50 14.25 9.32
CA ASN A 98 2.19 14.92 9.32
C ASN A 98 1.06 14.03 9.89
N PHE A 99 1.22 13.55 11.12
CA PHE A 99 0.23 12.69 11.77
C PHE A 99 -1.09 13.39 12.11
N ASN A 100 -1.12 14.71 12.11
CA ASN A 100 -2.29 15.55 12.41
C ASN A 100 -3.08 15.96 11.17
N LEU A 101 -2.95 15.22 10.05
CA LEU A 101 -3.74 15.44 8.85
C LEU A 101 -5.24 15.39 9.15
N ASP A 102 -5.98 16.37 8.65
CA ASP A 102 -7.44 16.30 8.57
C ASP A 102 -7.86 15.52 7.32
N VAL A 103 -8.65 14.46 7.54
CA VAL A 103 -9.10 13.58 6.46
C VAL A 103 -10.57 13.86 6.19
N PRO A 104 -10.92 14.34 4.97
CA PRO A 104 -12.29 14.69 4.63
C PRO A 104 -13.19 13.45 4.50
N PRO A 105 -14.54 13.61 4.56
CA PRO A 105 -15.47 12.54 4.22
C PRO A 105 -15.13 11.90 2.88
N ASN A 106 -15.31 10.59 2.78
CA ASN A 106 -14.92 9.74 1.64
C ASN A 106 -13.40 9.60 1.42
N GLY A 107 -12.60 10.39 2.15
CA GLY A 107 -11.15 10.38 2.07
C GLY A 107 -10.49 9.35 2.97
N TYR A 108 -9.17 9.32 2.90
CA TYR A 108 -8.33 8.47 3.74
C TYR A 108 -6.94 9.08 3.90
N ALA A 109 -6.24 8.64 4.94
CA ALA A 109 -4.80 8.73 5.07
C ALA A 109 -4.24 7.42 5.60
N TRP A 110 -3.05 7.02 5.14
CA TRP A 110 -2.30 5.96 5.78
C TRP A 110 -0.80 6.26 5.80
N TRP A 111 -0.17 5.75 6.83
CA TRP A 111 1.28 5.71 6.99
C TRP A 111 1.70 4.26 6.91
N TYR A 112 2.47 3.92 5.90
CA TYR A 112 2.93 2.57 5.60
C TYR A 112 4.40 2.44 5.94
N ILE A 113 4.71 1.46 6.75
CA ILE A 113 6.07 1.10 7.12
C ILE A 113 6.28 -0.38 6.82
N ASP A 114 7.39 -0.74 6.22
CA ASP A 114 7.79 -2.13 6.12
C ASP A 114 9.27 -2.33 6.43
N GLY A 115 9.63 -3.59 6.66
CA GLY A 115 11.00 -4.00 6.84
C GLY A 115 11.23 -5.45 6.46
N VAL A 116 12.43 -5.72 5.98
CA VAL A 116 12.87 -7.07 5.61
C VAL A 116 14.25 -7.33 6.21
N GLU A 117 14.39 -8.46 6.88
CA GLU A 117 15.67 -9.00 7.34
C GLU A 117 16.30 -9.77 6.17
N PRO A 118 17.48 -9.37 5.68
CA PRO A 118 18.02 -9.88 4.41
C PRO A 118 18.41 -11.37 4.44
N ASN A 119 18.82 -11.92 5.58
CA ASN A 119 19.34 -13.30 5.66
C ASN A 119 18.23 -14.34 5.84
N SER A 120 17.30 -14.10 6.77
CA SER A 120 16.20 -15.04 7.05
C SER A 120 14.96 -14.79 6.21
N GLY A 121 14.88 -13.62 5.56
CA GLY A 121 13.68 -13.15 4.87
C GLY A 121 12.49 -12.95 5.82
N GLN A 122 12.73 -12.75 7.13
CA GLN A 122 11.69 -12.28 8.04
C GLN A 122 11.29 -10.87 7.61
N ALA A 123 10.01 -10.57 7.68
CA ALA A 123 9.52 -9.27 7.27
C ALA A 123 8.36 -8.81 8.17
N ILE A 124 8.16 -7.50 8.22
CA ILE A 124 7.04 -6.86 8.90
C ILE A 124 6.43 -5.81 7.98
N SER A 125 5.12 -5.61 8.07
CA SER A 125 4.46 -4.42 7.54
C SER A 125 3.52 -3.85 8.57
N ILE A 126 3.48 -2.52 8.64
CA ILE A 126 2.69 -1.75 9.58
C ILE A 126 2.00 -0.66 8.78
N ILE A 127 0.68 -0.54 8.93
CA ILE A 127 -0.08 0.50 8.25
C ILE A 127 -1.04 1.12 9.27
N ALA A 128 -0.84 2.40 9.55
CA ALA A 128 -1.77 3.18 10.35
C ALA A 128 -2.77 3.88 9.42
N PHE A 129 -4.07 3.68 9.64
CA PHE A 129 -5.14 4.20 8.80
C PHE A 129 -6.02 5.19 9.55
N ILE A 130 -6.35 6.29 8.87
CA ILE A 130 -7.52 7.12 9.14
C ILE A 130 -8.41 7.02 7.91
N GLY A 131 -9.69 6.63 8.08
CA GLY A 131 -10.51 6.19 6.96
C GLY A 131 -10.00 4.87 6.39
N SER A 132 -10.02 3.82 7.19
CA SER A 132 -9.42 2.51 6.88
C SER A 132 -9.97 1.92 5.59
N VAL A 133 -9.24 2.09 4.48
CA VAL A 133 -9.69 1.75 3.11
C VAL A 133 -9.99 0.27 2.92
N PHE A 134 -9.31 -0.62 3.65
CA PHE A 134 -9.53 -2.08 3.61
C PHE A 134 -10.49 -2.57 4.69
N SER A 135 -11.11 -1.67 5.45
CA SER A 135 -12.13 -2.01 6.43
C SER A 135 -13.53 -2.01 5.80
N PRO A 136 -14.29 -3.11 5.88
CA PRO A 136 -15.67 -3.12 5.41
C PRO A 136 -16.55 -2.13 6.19
N TRP A 137 -16.19 -1.85 7.45
CA TRP A 137 -16.94 -0.95 8.32
C TRP A 137 -16.91 0.49 7.83
N TYR A 138 -15.77 0.95 7.29
CA TYR A 138 -15.67 2.26 6.68
C TYR A 138 -16.55 2.35 5.43
N LYS A 139 -16.50 1.37 4.55
CA LYS A 139 -17.36 1.30 3.35
C LYS A 139 -18.85 1.27 3.72
N TRP A 140 -19.24 0.42 4.67
CA TRP A 140 -20.64 0.29 5.10
C TRP A 140 -21.16 1.52 5.85
N SER A 141 -20.29 2.32 6.48
CA SER A 141 -20.66 3.61 7.08
C SER A 141 -20.92 4.72 6.05
N GLY A 142 -20.78 4.42 4.74
CA GLY A 142 -20.85 5.41 3.66
C GLY A 142 -19.67 6.37 3.66
N ARG A 143 -18.57 6.03 4.34
CA ARG A 143 -17.31 6.79 4.45
C ARG A 143 -17.49 8.24 4.94
N LYS A 144 -18.54 8.50 5.73
CA LYS A 144 -18.90 9.85 6.19
C LYS A 144 -17.92 10.42 7.22
N GLN A 145 -17.33 9.55 8.03
CA GLN A 145 -16.47 9.92 9.16
C GLN A 145 -15.19 9.09 9.17
N PRO A 146 -14.13 9.49 8.45
CA PRO A 146 -12.87 8.76 8.42
C PRO A 146 -12.28 8.52 9.80
N GLN A 147 -12.27 9.53 10.67
CA GLN A 147 -11.74 9.46 12.04
C GLN A 147 -12.51 8.46 12.93
N ASN A 148 -13.73 8.09 12.55
CA ASN A 148 -14.49 7.04 13.22
C ASN A 148 -14.21 5.63 12.69
N ASN A 149 -13.25 5.50 11.78
CA ASN A 149 -12.83 4.25 11.16
C ASN A 149 -11.30 4.23 11.04
N VAL A 150 -10.63 4.01 12.18
CA VAL A 150 -9.17 4.03 12.30
C VAL A 150 -8.65 2.64 12.63
N CYS A 151 -7.47 2.33 12.16
CA CYS A 151 -6.89 1.01 12.33
C CYS A 151 -5.35 1.08 12.32
N LEU A 152 -4.71 0.29 13.19
CA LEU A 152 -3.33 -0.12 13.00
C LEU A 152 -3.31 -1.57 12.52
N ASN A 153 -2.95 -1.78 11.27
CA ASN A 153 -2.68 -3.10 10.71
C ASN A 153 -1.21 -3.43 10.92
N VAL A 154 -0.93 -4.58 11.52
CA VAL A 154 0.44 -5.10 11.64
C VAL A 154 0.46 -6.54 11.17
N ALA A 155 1.32 -6.84 10.22
CA ALA A 155 1.56 -8.19 9.74
C ALA A 155 3.04 -8.54 9.85
N THR A 156 3.33 -9.69 10.46
CA THR A 156 4.66 -10.28 10.56
C THR A 156 4.74 -11.52 9.68
N TYR A 157 5.86 -11.70 8.98
CA TYR A 157 6.03 -12.76 7.99
C TYR A 157 7.28 -13.59 8.32
N GLY A 158 7.08 -14.88 8.65
CA GLY A 158 8.12 -15.82 9.05
C GLY A 158 7.60 -16.85 10.05
N LYS A 159 8.46 -17.34 10.92
CA LYS A 159 8.03 -18.24 12.01
C LYS A 159 7.08 -17.49 12.95
N LYS A 160 5.99 -18.14 13.39
CA LYS A 160 4.97 -17.52 14.27
C LYS A 160 4.38 -16.23 13.71
N SER A 161 4.15 -16.14 12.39
CA SER A 161 3.56 -14.96 11.74
C SER A 161 2.21 -14.57 12.36
N ARG A 162 1.92 -13.28 12.40
CA ARG A 162 0.69 -12.70 12.93
C ARG A 162 0.13 -11.68 11.94
N PHE A 163 -1.19 -11.56 11.94
CA PHE A 163 -1.89 -10.51 11.23
C PHE A 163 -2.90 -9.86 12.17
N THR A 164 -2.76 -8.59 12.39
CA THR A 164 -3.67 -7.82 13.25
C THR A 164 -4.27 -6.68 12.44
N MET A 165 -5.57 -6.51 12.53
CA MET A 165 -6.29 -5.40 11.93
C MET A 165 -7.63 -5.24 12.66
N THR A 166 -7.71 -4.28 13.57
CA THR A 166 -8.95 -3.96 14.30
C THR A 166 -9.39 -2.56 13.95
N ASP A 167 -10.55 -2.44 13.32
CA ASP A 167 -11.17 -1.15 13.03
C ASP A 167 -11.73 -0.56 14.32
N ARG A 168 -11.42 0.73 14.61
CA ARG A 168 -11.78 1.41 15.85
C ARG A 168 -12.51 2.71 15.56
N GLY A 169 -13.35 3.12 16.54
CA GLY A 169 -14.04 4.39 16.51
C GLY A 169 -13.14 5.57 16.87
N LYS A 170 -13.64 6.79 16.69
CA LYS A 170 -12.94 8.07 16.95
C LYS A 170 -12.32 8.16 18.35
N SER A 171 -12.95 7.56 19.36
CA SER A 171 -12.39 7.54 20.74
C SER A 171 -11.05 6.80 20.86
N ALA A 172 -10.62 6.05 19.86
CA ALA A 172 -9.34 5.38 19.83
C ALA A 172 -8.24 6.21 19.15
N LEU A 173 -8.57 7.33 18.54
CA LEU A 173 -7.67 8.18 17.79
C LEU A 173 -7.21 9.37 18.62
N ILE A 174 -5.88 9.56 18.66
CA ILE A 174 -5.25 10.81 19.12
C ILE A 174 -4.21 11.19 18.05
N GLN A 175 -4.35 12.40 17.53
CA GLN A 175 -3.46 12.98 16.53
C GLN A 175 -2.74 14.18 17.12
N GLU A 176 -1.44 14.13 17.14
CA GLU A 176 -0.52 15.19 17.50
C GLU A 176 0.48 15.38 16.35
N PRO A 177 1.18 16.49 16.22
CA PRO A 177 2.15 16.69 15.14
C PRO A 177 3.15 15.54 14.99
N HIS A 178 3.69 15.06 16.08
CA HIS A 178 4.72 14.02 16.12
C HIS A 178 4.24 12.67 16.64
N LYS A 179 2.93 12.52 16.92
CA LYS A 179 2.41 11.28 17.46
C LYS A 179 1.02 10.96 16.94
N LEU A 180 0.88 9.73 16.45
CA LEU A 180 -0.40 9.14 16.06
C LEU A 180 -0.68 7.95 16.98
N THR A 181 -1.73 8.05 17.79
CA THR A 181 -2.20 6.94 18.64
C THR A 181 -3.46 6.35 18.06
N ILE A 182 -3.48 5.03 17.88
CA ILE A 182 -4.65 4.27 17.44
C ILE A 182 -4.89 3.13 18.43
N GLY A 183 -5.82 3.33 19.34
CA GLY A 183 -6.13 2.36 20.40
C GLY A 183 -4.94 2.11 21.33
N PRO A 184 -4.42 0.86 21.42
CA PRO A 184 -3.34 0.53 22.33
C PRO A 184 -1.94 0.71 21.73
N SER A 185 -1.85 1.24 20.50
CA SER A 185 -0.62 1.33 19.73
C SER A 185 -0.38 2.76 19.27
N SER A 186 0.89 3.13 19.02
CA SER A 186 1.24 4.47 18.57
C SER A 186 2.44 4.49 17.63
N LEU A 187 2.47 5.50 16.76
CA LEU A 187 3.61 5.93 15.97
C LEU A 187 4.10 7.25 16.56
N ILE A 188 5.38 7.34 16.87
CA ILE A 188 6.00 8.50 17.51
C ILE A 188 7.21 8.91 16.69
N TRP A 189 7.16 10.11 16.13
CA TRP A 189 8.27 10.72 15.41
C TRP A 189 9.12 11.57 16.36
N ASP A 190 10.40 11.30 16.41
CA ASP A 190 11.37 12.14 17.14
C ASP A 190 12.12 13.01 16.12
N PRO A 191 11.77 14.30 15.96
CA PRO A 191 12.40 15.16 14.98
C PRO A 191 13.88 15.44 15.29
N SER A 192 14.31 15.37 16.56
CA SER A 192 15.69 15.59 16.95
C SER A 192 16.61 14.45 16.50
N LYS A 193 16.13 13.22 16.57
CA LYS A 193 16.85 12.02 16.15
C LYS A 193 16.52 11.60 14.72
N LYS A 194 15.46 12.19 14.13
CA LYS A 194 14.87 11.74 12.86
C LYS A 194 14.54 10.24 12.91
N GLU A 195 13.92 9.78 13.97
CA GLU A 195 13.53 8.39 14.18
C GLU A 195 12.02 8.25 14.33
N LEU A 196 11.46 7.15 13.77
CA LEU A 196 10.10 6.74 14.02
C LEU A 196 10.10 5.55 14.98
N VAL A 197 9.49 5.73 16.15
CA VAL A 197 9.26 4.67 17.13
C VAL A 197 7.81 4.23 17.08
N ILE A 198 7.59 2.93 16.84
CA ILE A 198 6.26 2.33 16.74
C ILE A 198 6.06 1.40 17.93
N GLN A 199 5.12 1.74 18.80
CA GLN A 199 4.71 0.90 19.92
C GLN A 199 3.48 0.10 19.50
N VAL A 200 3.63 -1.22 19.45
CA VAL A 200 2.56 -2.13 19.03
C VAL A 200 2.04 -2.92 20.22
N ASN A 201 0.71 -2.97 20.38
CA ASN A 201 0.04 -3.82 21.35
C ASN A 201 -1.32 -4.28 20.79
N GLU A 202 -1.28 -5.07 19.73
CA GLU A 202 -2.46 -5.53 19.00
C GLU A 202 -2.81 -6.98 19.30
N ILE A 203 -4.01 -7.37 18.93
CA ILE A 203 -4.49 -8.76 19.02
C ILE A 203 -4.99 -9.17 17.63
N SER A 204 -4.54 -10.32 17.14
CA SER A 204 -5.03 -10.90 15.90
C SER A 204 -6.48 -11.36 16.05
N SER A 205 -7.22 -11.31 14.94
CA SER A 205 -8.57 -11.88 14.85
C SER A 205 -8.53 -13.39 14.60
N LEU A 206 -9.71 -13.99 14.52
CA LEU A 206 -9.86 -15.39 14.13
C LEU A 206 -9.07 -15.72 12.83
N PRO A 207 -8.61 -16.99 12.65
CA PRO A 207 -8.88 -18.15 13.48
C PRO A 207 -7.96 -18.29 14.71
N ILE A 208 -6.82 -17.60 14.75
CA ILE A 208 -5.85 -17.73 15.83
C ILE A 208 -5.74 -16.39 16.54
N ILE A 209 -6.40 -16.29 17.69
CA ILE A 209 -6.29 -15.11 18.55
C ILE A 209 -4.94 -15.15 19.27
N SER A 210 -4.13 -14.15 19.03
CA SER A 210 -2.80 -14.03 19.64
C SER A 210 -2.38 -12.57 19.76
N ARG A 211 -1.57 -12.28 20.78
CA ARG A 211 -1.06 -10.94 21.00
C ARG A 211 0.16 -10.67 20.12
N LEU A 212 0.22 -9.45 19.59
CA LEU A 212 1.40 -8.88 18.95
C LEU A 212 1.77 -7.64 19.76
N LYS A 213 2.94 -7.68 20.43
CA LYS A 213 3.37 -6.61 21.32
C LYS A 213 4.89 -6.40 21.22
N GLY A 214 5.31 -5.14 21.20
CA GLY A 214 6.72 -4.76 21.22
C GLY A 214 6.93 -3.39 20.61
N THR A 215 8.19 -3.10 20.29
CA THR A 215 8.62 -1.83 19.72
C THR A 215 9.35 -2.07 18.40
N ILE A 216 9.08 -1.23 17.46
CA ILE A 216 9.78 -1.18 16.18
C ILE A 216 10.35 0.24 16.03
N THR A 217 11.63 0.35 15.68
CA THR A 217 12.28 1.63 15.43
C THR A 217 12.74 1.69 13.99
N LEU A 218 12.35 2.75 13.29
CA LEU A 218 12.81 3.02 11.93
C LEU A 218 13.70 4.26 11.96
N LYS A 219 14.91 4.10 11.41
CA LYS A 219 15.92 5.14 11.32
C LYS A 219 16.15 5.48 9.85
N PRO A 220 15.54 6.56 9.33
CA PRO A 220 15.78 7.03 7.99
C PRO A 220 17.25 7.30 7.71
N SER A 221 17.76 6.87 6.57
CA SER A 221 19.06 7.33 6.05
C SER A 221 18.95 8.74 5.50
N GLY A 222 17.81 9.07 4.90
CA GLY A 222 17.42 10.38 4.42
C GLY A 222 15.90 10.51 4.34
N ILE A 223 15.41 11.73 4.42
CA ILE A 223 13.99 12.08 4.31
C ILE A 223 13.78 12.80 2.98
N THR A 224 12.66 12.53 2.31
CA THR A 224 12.28 13.23 1.09
C THR A 224 11.10 14.15 1.35
N ASN A 225 11.02 15.23 0.60
CA ASN A 225 9.87 16.12 0.53
C ASN A 225 9.01 15.88 -0.73
N VAL A 226 9.19 14.73 -1.37
CA VAL A 226 8.49 14.37 -2.61
C VAL A 226 7.05 14.00 -2.31
N GLU A 227 6.11 14.63 -3.00
CA GLU A 227 4.69 14.26 -3.04
C GLU A 227 4.27 14.10 -4.49
N LEU A 228 3.70 12.95 -4.82
CA LEU A 228 3.35 12.57 -6.19
C LEU A 228 1.84 12.36 -6.31
N PRO A 229 1.14 13.18 -7.11
CA PRO A 229 -0.26 12.94 -7.42
C PRO A 229 -0.38 11.66 -8.26
N LEU A 230 -1.18 10.71 -7.77
CA LEU A 230 -1.45 9.43 -8.45
C LEU A 230 -2.59 9.52 -9.47
N THR A 231 -3.29 10.64 -9.51
CA THR A 231 -4.34 10.98 -10.48
C THR A 231 -4.11 12.39 -11.00
N LYS A 232 -4.61 12.67 -12.17
CA LYS A 232 -4.49 13.99 -12.81
C LYS A 232 -5.10 15.11 -11.96
N GLU A 233 -6.19 14.80 -11.26
CA GLU A 233 -6.91 15.71 -10.39
C GLU A 233 -6.24 15.87 -9.02
N GLY A 234 -5.21 15.06 -8.72
CA GLY A 234 -4.53 15.06 -7.42
C GLY A 234 -5.41 14.56 -6.27
N THR A 235 -6.44 13.77 -6.57
CA THR A 235 -7.35 13.18 -5.56
C THR A 235 -6.69 12.12 -4.70
N HIS A 236 -5.54 11.61 -5.12
CA HIS A 236 -4.70 10.65 -4.40
C HIS A 236 -3.25 11.09 -4.48
N ILE A 237 -2.58 11.12 -3.35
CA ILE A 237 -1.17 11.52 -3.23
C ILE A 237 -0.37 10.38 -2.62
N TRP A 238 0.79 10.10 -3.19
CA TRP A 238 1.81 9.23 -2.61
C TRP A 238 3.00 10.07 -2.16
N ARG A 239 3.41 9.90 -0.92
CA ARG A 239 4.53 10.59 -0.29
C ARG A 239 5.55 9.57 0.22
N PRO A 240 6.58 9.21 -0.55
CA PRO A 240 7.69 8.37 -0.09
C PRO A 240 8.56 9.15 0.90
N PHE A 241 8.19 9.15 2.19
CA PHE A 241 8.80 9.99 3.21
C PHE A 241 10.24 9.57 3.56
N ALA A 242 10.46 8.28 3.82
CA ALA A 242 11.78 7.73 4.11
C ALA A 242 11.96 6.39 3.36
N PRO A 243 12.22 6.45 2.04
CA PRO A 243 12.30 5.26 1.20
C PRO A 243 13.53 4.41 1.45
N THR A 244 14.54 4.97 2.14
CA THR A 244 15.73 4.26 2.59
C THR A 244 15.89 4.44 4.10
N ALA A 245 15.80 3.35 4.84
CA ALA A 245 15.90 3.35 6.29
C ALA A 245 16.47 2.03 6.82
N LYS A 246 17.03 2.08 8.03
CA LYS A 246 17.28 0.90 8.86
C LYS A 246 16.05 0.68 9.75
N ILE A 247 15.61 -0.58 9.88
CA ILE A 247 14.54 -0.96 10.80
C ILE A 247 15.06 -1.92 11.85
N GLU A 248 14.66 -1.69 13.08
CA GLU A 248 14.96 -2.53 14.24
C GLU A 248 13.63 -3.04 14.82
N VAL A 249 13.42 -4.34 14.79
CA VAL A 249 12.21 -4.99 15.30
C VAL A 249 12.51 -5.69 16.59
N ASN A 250 11.82 -5.29 17.65
CA ASN A 250 11.93 -5.87 18.98
C ASN A 250 10.53 -6.18 19.51
N LEU A 251 10.02 -7.37 19.19
CA LEU A 251 8.72 -7.85 19.64
C LEU A 251 8.89 -8.81 20.81
N ASN A 252 8.09 -8.60 21.86
CA ASN A 252 7.99 -9.51 22.99
C ASN A 252 6.99 -10.64 22.74
N LYS A 253 5.99 -10.38 21.86
CA LYS A 253 4.95 -11.37 21.48
C LYS A 253 4.56 -11.22 20.01
N PRO A 254 4.89 -12.19 19.14
CA PRO A 254 5.83 -13.28 19.40
C PRO A 254 7.22 -12.73 19.68
N GLU A 255 8.07 -13.50 20.31
CA GLU A 255 9.45 -13.12 20.55
C GLU A 255 10.22 -13.07 19.23
N TRP A 256 10.48 -11.85 18.75
CA TRP A 256 11.19 -11.55 17.52
C TRP A 256 12.14 -10.38 17.73
N GLN A 257 13.38 -10.58 17.34
CA GLN A 257 14.40 -9.57 17.43
C GLN A 257 15.30 -9.66 16.19
N TRP A 258 15.29 -8.60 15.37
CA TRP A 258 16.10 -8.52 14.17
C TRP A 258 16.24 -7.09 13.68
N THR A 259 17.22 -6.88 12.79
CA THR A 259 17.42 -5.62 12.06
C THR A 259 17.41 -5.89 10.56
N GLY A 260 17.05 -4.88 9.79
CA GLY A 260 17.01 -5.00 8.34
C GLY A 260 16.88 -3.67 7.64
N HIS A 261 16.64 -3.71 6.34
CA HIS A 261 16.31 -2.51 5.61
C HIS A 261 14.81 -2.21 5.71
N GLY A 262 14.51 -0.95 5.98
CA GLY A 262 13.16 -0.43 6.18
C GLY A 262 12.75 0.56 5.11
N TYR A 263 11.46 0.89 5.12
CA TYR A 263 10.81 1.83 4.23
C TYR A 263 9.66 2.51 4.96
N PHE A 264 9.42 3.78 4.62
CA PHE A 264 8.30 4.53 5.16
C PHE A 264 7.72 5.49 4.12
N ASP A 265 6.42 5.35 3.84
CA ASP A 265 5.66 6.31 3.04
C ASP A 265 4.32 6.66 3.68
N ALA A 266 3.67 7.65 3.10
CA ALA A 266 2.29 7.99 3.39
C ALA A 266 1.51 8.15 2.09
N ASN A 267 0.23 7.76 2.15
CA ASN A 267 -0.72 8.05 1.08
C ASN A 267 -1.94 8.72 1.69
N PHE A 268 -2.47 9.69 0.98
CA PHE A 268 -3.72 10.34 1.36
C PHE A 268 -4.55 10.65 0.12
N GLY A 269 -5.85 10.68 0.33
CA GLY A 269 -6.78 10.96 -0.74
C GLY A 269 -8.12 11.47 -0.23
N THR A 270 -8.82 12.16 -1.11
CA THR A 270 -10.14 12.73 -0.87
C THR A 270 -11.27 11.82 -1.34
N ARG A 271 -10.92 10.71 -1.98
CA ARG A 271 -11.87 9.75 -2.56
C ARG A 271 -11.46 8.31 -2.22
N ALA A 272 -12.45 7.41 -2.26
CA ALA A 272 -12.18 5.98 -2.09
C ALA A 272 -11.36 5.43 -3.27
N LEU A 273 -10.38 4.58 -2.98
CA LEU A 273 -9.47 4.02 -3.99
C LEU A 273 -10.19 3.37 -5.18
N GLU A 274 -11.23 2.57 -4.88
CA GLU A 274 -11.99 1.85 -5.90
C GLU A 274 -12.90 2.73 -6.76
N GLN A 275 -12.97 4.04 -6.49
CA GLN A 275 -13.65 4.99 -7.37
C GLN A 275 -12.77 5.42 -8.55
N ASP A 276 -11.46 5.45 -8.36
CA ASP A 276 -10.51 5.94 -9.36
C ASP A 276 -9.63 4.84 -9.94
N PHE A 277 -9.25 3.83 -9.17
CA PHE A 277 -8.35 2.78 -9.62
C PHE A 277 -9.05 1.46 -9.92
N ASP A 278 -8.58 0.78 -10.98
CA ASP A 278 -8.91 -0.62 -11.29
C ASP A 278 -7.85 -1.58 -10.78
N TYR A 279 -6.59 -1.18 -10.91
CA TYR A 279 -5.46 -2.05 -10.58
C TYR A 279 -4.19 -1.22 -10.33
N TRP A 280 -3.33 -1.68 -9.43
CA TRP A 280 -1.96 -1.16 -9.34
C TRP A 280 -0.96 -2.23 -8.92
N THR A 281 0.31 -1.97 -9.25
CA THR A 281 1.46 -2.61 -8.65
C THR A 281 2.39 -1.56 -8.07
N TRP A 282 2.99 -1.89 -6.96
CA TRP A 282 3.99 -1.10 -6.30
C TRP A 282 5.16 -1.98 -5.90
N GLY A 283 6.37 -1.44 -5.88
CA GLY A 283 7.53 -2.14 -5.40
C GLY A 283 8.66 -1.21 -5.03
N ARG A 284 9.43 -1.61 -4.02
CA ARG A 284 10.64 -0.96 -3.57
C ARG A 284 11.80 -1.94 -3.58
N PHE A 285 12.90 -1.52 -4.14
CA PHE A 285 14.07 -2.35 -4.37
C PHE A 285 15.32 -1.63 -3.84
N PRO A 286 15.85 -2.04 -2.67
CA PRO A 286 17.04 -1.43 -2.09
C PRO A 286 18.29 -1.76 -2.89
N SER A 287 19.24 -0.84 -2.91
CA SER A 287 20.57 -0.97 -3.49
C SER A 287 21.61 -0.37 -2.55
N GLY A 288 22.89 -0.54 -2.86
CA GLY A 288 23.95 0.10 -2.07
C GLY A 288 23.89 1.63 -2.03
N LYS A 289 23.28 2.25 -3.05
CA LYS A 289 23.18 3.71 -3.20
C LYS A 289 21.84 4.29 -2.75
N GLY A 290 20.84 3.47 -2.46
CA GLY A 290 19.51 3.93 -2.09
C GLY A 290 18.42 2.92 -2.38
N THR A 291 17.22 3.38 -2.74
CA THR A 291 16.07 2.53 -3.04
C THR A 291 15.40 2.97 -4.33
N SER A 292 15.16 2.04 -5.26
CA SER A 292 14.34 2.29 -6.44
C SER A 292 12.89 1.91 -6.14
N CYS A 293 11.96 2.83 -6.40
CA CYS A 293 10.53 2.61 -6.21
C CYS A 293 9.79 2.73 -7.55
N PHE A 294 8.86 1.81 -7.76
CA PHE A 294 8.02 1.75 -8.95
C PHE A 294 6.55 1.69 -8.55
N TYR A 295 5.73 2.51 -9.17
CA TYR A 295 4.29 2.54 -8.94
C TYR A 295 3.59 2.56 -10.31
N ASP A 296 2.94 1.48 -10.68
CA ASP A 296 2.21 1.33 -11.94
C ASP A 296 0.71 1.28 -11.63
N LEU A 297 -0.06 2.17 -12.22
CA LEU A 297 -1.48 2.37 -11.97
C LEU A 297 -2.30 2.14 -13.24
N GLU A 298 -3.44 1.49 -13.12
CA GLU A 298 -4.50 1.44 -14.12
C GLU A 298 -5.75 2.08 -13.51
N LEU A 299 -6.17 3.22 -14.06
CA LEU A 299 -7.38 3.91 -13.66
C LEU A 299 -8.64 3.25 -14.23
N ARG A 300 -9.79 3.59 -13.69
CA ARG A 300 -11.08 3.09 -14.18
C ARG A 300 -11.41 3.54 -15.59
N ASN A 301 -10.96 4.72 -15.99
CA ASN A 301 -11.05 5.24 -17.36
C ASN A 301 -10.05 4.59 -18.33
N LYS A 302 -9.28 3.58 -17.85
CA LYS A 302 -8.24 2.84 -18.58
C LYS A 302 -6.94 3.61 -18.83
N GLU A 303 -6.82 4.83 -18.37
CA GLU A 303 -5.54 5.52 -18.34
C GLU A 303 -4.55 4.78 -17.45
N LYS A 304 -3.27 4.86 -17.81
CA LYS A 304 -2.17 4.23 -17.07
C LYS A 304 -1.15 5.28 -16.70
N TYR A 305 -0.73 5.24 -15.45
CA TYR A 305 0.34 6.09 -14.93
C TYR A 305 1.46 5.23 -14.38
N GLN A 306 2.67 5.73 -14.52
CA GLN A 306 3.90 5.05 -14.07
C GLN A 306 4.76 6.08 -13.34
N PHE A 307 5.18 5.71 -12.15
CA PHE A 307 6.11 6.50 -11.35
C PHE A 307 7.35 5.66 -11.07
N GLU A 308 8.51 6.19 -11.39
CA GLU A 308 9.79 5.49 -11.42
C GLU A 308 10.84 6.39 -10.78
N TYR A 309 11.14 6.16 -9.51
CA TYR A 309 12.04 6.99 -8.75
C TYR A 309 13.16 6.18 -8.12
N HIS A 310 14.35 6.75 -8.13
CA HIS A 310 15.46 6.34 -7.28
C HIS A 310 15.65 7.36 -6.18
N PHE A 311 15.66 6.88 -4.94
CA PHE A 311 15.90 7.70 -3.76
C PHE A 311 17.28 7.35 -3.22
N GLU A 312 18.18 8.31 -3.23
CA GLU A 312 19.52 8.16 -2.65
C GLU A 312 19.44 8.05 -1.11
N ASN A 313 20.50 7.55 -0.49
CA ASN A 313 20.57 7.42 0.97
C ASN A 313 20.44 8.75 1.72
N ASN A 314 20.77 9.89 1.09
CA ASN A 314 20.61 11.23 1.64
C ASN A 314 19.19 11.80 1.50
N GLY A 315 18.26 11.06 0.87
CA GLY A 315 16.89 11.49 0.61
C GLY A 315 16.67 12.21 -0.72
N LYS A 316 17.72 12.45 -1.52
CA LYS A 316 17.56 13.03 -2.86
C LYS A 316 16.77 12.07 -3.74
N ALA A 317 15.75 12.60 -4.43
CA ALA A 317 14.91 11.84 -5.34
C ALA A 317 15.30 12.14 -6.80
N GLU A 318 15.47 11.10 -7.57
CA GLU A 318 15.73 11.18 -9.00
C GLU A 318 14.69 10.37 -9.77
N ASN A 319 14.10 10.99 -10.80
CA ASN A 319 13.27 10.24 -11.75
C ASN A 319 14.15 9.31 -12.57
N ILE A 320 13.73 8.08 -12.78
CA ILE A 320 14.45 7.12 -13.60
C ILE A 320 14.04 7.32 -15.06
N ASP A 321 14.83 8.04 -15.84
CA ASP A 321 14.55 8.38 -17.24
C ASP A 321 14.37 7.16 -18.16
N ARG A 322 15.03 6.05 -17.83
CA ARG A 322 14.96 4.79 -18.57
C ARG A 322 14.81 3.64 -17.60
N ALA A 323 13.60 3.52 -17.04
CA ALA A 323 13.33 2.41 -16.16
C ALA A 323 13.48 1.06 -16.88
N PRO A 324 13.90 0.04 -16.16
CA PRO A 324 13.91 -1.32 -16.66
C PRO A 324 12.51 -1.73 -17.13
N LYS A 325 12.47 -2.69 -18.06
CA LYS A 325 11.22 -3.22 -18.60
C LYS A 325 10.32 -3.76 -17.49
N ASN A 326 9.04 -3.46 -17.58
CA ASN A 326 8.03 -4.07 -16.72
C ASN A 326 7.81 -5.53 -17.15
N SER A 327 8.18 -6.47 -16.29
CA SER A 327 8.19 -7.90 -16.58
C SER A 327 7.23 -8.64 -15.67
N LYS A 328 6.46 -9.57 -16.23
CA LYS A 328 5.54 -10.44 -15.49
C LYS A 328 6.32 -11.52 -14.74
N PHE A 329 5.82 -11.92 -13.59
CA PHE A 329 6.28 -13.11 -12.88
C PHE A 329 5.08 -13.92 -12.38
N SER A 330 5.31 -15.01 -11.64
CA SER A 330 4.25 -15.93 -11.20
C SER A 330 3.04 -15.22 -10.62
N SER A 331 1.85 -15.59 -11.04
CA SER A 331 0.60 -15.08 -10.44
C SER A 331 0.47 -15.50 -8.99
N SER A 332 -0.33 -14.78 -8.20
CA SER A 332 -0.67 -15.17 -6.85
C SER A 332 -1.56 -16.42 -6.84
N LEU A 333 -1.77 -17.06 -5.69
CA LEU A 333 -2.69 -18.19 -5.55
C LEU A 333 -4.12 -17.83 -5.95
N TRP A 334 -4.50 -16.56 -5.73
CA TRP A 334 -5.80 -16.03 -6.16
C TRP A 334 -5.81 -15.55 -7.61
N GLY A 335 -4.74 -15.81 -8.38
CA GLY A 335 -4.64 -15.44 -9.79
C GLY A 335 -4.56 -13.92 -10.01
N ILE A 336 -4.02 -13.15 -9.04
CA ILE A 336 -3.69 -11.75 -9.23
C ILE A 336 -2.48 -11.69 -10.15
N LYS A 337 -2.56 -10.94 -11.23
CA LYS A 337 -1.44 -10.71 -12.15
C LYS A 337 -0.39 -9.88 -11.45
N ARG A 338 0.87 -10.23 -11.63
CA ARG A 338 2.00 -9.53 -10.99
C ARG A 338 3.06 -9.20 -12.02
N GLN A 339 3.57 -7.99 -11.95
CA GLN A 339 4.64 -7.50 -12.81
C GLN A 339 5.45 -6.44 -12.09
N THR A 340 6.75 -6.42 -12.33
CA THR A 340 7.67 -5.41 -11.78
C THR A 340 8.84 -5.16 -12.72
N ARG A 341 9.71 -4.23 -12.36
CA ARG A 341 10.84 -3.82 -13.19
C ARG A 341 11.98 -4.83 -13.11
N CYS A 342 12.61 -5.06 -14.26
CA CYS A 342 13.71 -5.99 -14.41
C CYS A 342 14.56 -5.61 -15.63
N ASP A 343 15.88 -5.67 -15.50
CA ASP A 343 16.81 -5.48 -16.62
C ASP A 343 16.55 -6.51 -17.73
N ARG A 344 16.86 -6.17 -18.99
CA ARG A 344 16.50 -6.97 -20.17
C ARG A 344 16.98 -8.43 -20.13
N GLN A 345 18.09 -8.69 -19.45
CA GLN A 345 18.72 -10.03 -19.38
C GLN A 345 18.35 -10.81 -18.11
N SER A 346 17.40 -10.32 -17.33
CA SER A 346 16.96 -10.96 -16.10
C SER A 346 15.44 -11.00 -16.01
N GLU A 347 14.93 -11.83 -15.09
CA GLU A 347 13.50 -11.98 -14.84
C GLU A 347 13.22 -11.82 -13.35
N PRO A 348 12.14 -11.12 -12.99
CA PRO A 348 11.75 -11.01 -11.58
C PRO A 348 11.24 -12.36 -11.08
N ARG A 349 11.65 -12.73 -9.87
CA ARG A 349 11.25 -13.97 -9.21
C ARG A 349 10.68 -13.71 -7.83
N GLN A 350 9.59 -14.39 -7.50
CA GLN A 350 9.10 -14.39 -6.13
C GLN A 350 10.05 -15.19 -5.25
N GLU A 351 10.62 -14.55 -4.23
CA GLU A 351 11.39 -15.22 -3.20
C GLU A 351 10.47 -15.78 -2.11
N LYS A 352 9.54 -14.98 -1.64
CA LYS A 352 8.61 -15.37 -0.58
C LYS A 352 7.25 -14.70 -0.77
N SER A 353 6.17 -15.49 -0.67
CA SER A 353 4.84 -14.94 -0.53
C SER A 353 4.66 -14.45 0.91
N LEU A 354 4.35 -13.17 1.07
CA LEU A 354 4.09 -12.55 2.36
C LEU A 354 2.60 -12.56 2.68
N LEU A 355 1.78 -12.04 1.77
CA LEU A 355 0.32 -12.01 1.88
C LEU A 355 -0.30 -12.32 0.53
N ASP A 356 -1.30 -13.17 0.52
CA ASP A 356 -2.07 -13.48 -0.67
C ASP A 356 -3.56 -13.53 -0.32
N ALA A 357 -4.32 -12.60 -0.89
CA ALA A 357 -5.74 -12.41 -0.67
C ALA A 357 -6.47 -12.29 -2.02
N PRO A 358 -7.78 -12.44 -2.07
CA PRO A 358 -8.52 -12.42 -3.33
C PRO A 358 -8.31 -11.17 -4.20
N PHE A 359 -7.92 -10.06 -3.59
CA PHE A 359 -7.74 -8.76 -4.25
C PHE A 359 -6.37 -8.14 -4.03
N TYR A 360 -5.51 -8.73 -3.20
CA TYR A 360 -4.23 -8.17 -2.80
C TYR A 360 -3.15 -9.24 -2.68
N SER A 361 -1.97 -8.97 -3.22
CA SER A 361 -0.80 -9.83 -3.10
C SER A 361 0.41 -9.01 -2.67
N ARG A 362 1.16 -9.51 -1.68
CA ARG A 362 2.46 -8.97 -1.26
C ARG A 362 3.50 -10.08 -1.26
N ALA A 363 4.69 -9.78 -1.76
CA ALA A 363 5.80 -10.73 -1.83
C ALA A 363 7.15 -10.03 -1.68
N THR A 364 8.17 -10.77 -1.28
CA THR A 364 9.54 -10.38 -1.62
C THR A 364 9.89 -10.92 -3.01
N VAL A 365 10.51 -10.09 -3.81
CA VAL A 365 10.83 -10.38 -5.20
C VAL A 365 12.28 -10.05 -5.46
N SER A 366 13.04 -11.00 -6.01
CA SER A 366 14.36 -10.75 -6.56
C SER A 366 14.25 -10.23 -8.00
N THR A 367 15.05 -9.24 -8.32
CA THR A 367 15.14 -8.64 -9.65
C THR A 367 16.54 -8.07 -9.87
N SER A 368 16.83 -7.60 -11.08
CA SER A 368 18.01 -6.81 -11.37
C SER A 368 17.62 -5.45 -11.92
N ILE A 369 18.15 -4.41 -11.34
CA ILE A 369 17.85 -3.01 -11.69
C ILE A 369 19.18 -2.27 -11.89
N LYS A 370 19.39 -1.72 -13.09
CA LYS A 370 20.65 -1.04 -13.48
C LYS A 370 21.90 -1.89 -13.25
N GLY A 371 21.81 -3.21 -13.52
CA GLY A 371 22.91 -4.17 -13.36
C GLY A 371 23.08 -4.70 -11.94
N GLU A 372 22.37 -4.17 -10.95
CA GLU A 372 22.45 -4.58 -9.54
C GLU A 372 21.34 -5.58 -9.20
N LYS A 373 21.70 -6.73 -8.66
CA LYS A 373 20.75 -7.71 -8.13
C LYS A 373 20.22 -7.22 -6.78
N THR A 374 18.92 -7.28 -6.62
CA THR A 374 18.22 -6.80 -5.40
C THR A 374 17.04 -7.68 -5.05
N ILE A 375 16.70 -7.73 -3.77
CA ILE A 375 15.47 -8.32 -3.25
C ILE A 375 14.66 -7.21 -2.61
N GLY A 376 13.47 -6.94 -3.16
CA GLY A 376 12.59 -5.89 -2.71
C GLY A 376 11.23 -6.40 -2.25
N VAL A 377 10.41 -5.48 -1.75
CA VAL A 377 9.00 -5.71 -1.44
C VAL A 377 8.17 -5.30 -2.64
N PHE A 378 7.23 -6.15 -3.00
CA PHE A 378 6.31 -5.98 -4.11
C PHE A 378 4.87 -6.14 -3.65
N GLU A 379 3.99 -5.31 -4.17
CA GLU A 379 2.54 -5.36 -3.94
C GLU A 379 1.76 -5.26 -5.25
N ALA A 380 0.64 -5.99 -5.30
CA ALA A 380 -0.36 -5.88 -6.35
C ALA A 380 -1.76 -5.79 -5.73
N LEU A 381 -2.57 -4.84 -6.18
CA LEU A 381 -3.93 -4.61 -5.70
C LEU A 381 -4.91 -4.58 -6.87
N ASP A 382 -5.87 -5.51 -6.86
CA ASP A 382 -6.96 -5.57 -7.83
C ASP A 382 -8.24 -4.98 -7.22
N LEU A 383 -8.48 -3.70 -7.51
CA LEU A 383 -9.63 -2.96 -6.99
C LEU A 383 -10.94 -3.31 -7.72
N ARG A 384 -10.88 -3.92 -8.91
CA ARG A 384 -12.06 -4.48 -9.57
C ARG A 384 -12.65 -5.60 -8.71
N ARG A 385 -11.80 -6.48 -8.18
CA ARG A 385 -12.21 -7.54 -7.25
C ARG A 385 -12.64 -6.97 -5.90
N PHE A 386 -11.95 -5.94 -5.40
CA PHE A 386 -12.27 -5.29 -4.13
C PHE A 386 -13.66 -4.64 -4.11
N ARG A 387 -14.22 -4.29 -5.27
CA ARG A 387 -15.60 -3.79 -5.37
C ARG A 387 -16.68 -4.85 -5.09
N ASN A 388 -16.35 -6.14 -5.13
CA ASN A 388 -17.30 -7.23 -4.92
C ASN A 388 -17.86 -7.19 -3.47
N PRO A 389 -19.19 -7.08 -3.30
CA PRO A 389 -19.81 -7.01 -1.98
C PRO A 389 -19.53 -8.25 -1.10
N LEU A 390 -19.47 -9.44 -1.70
CA LEU A 390 -19.17 -10.67 -0.97
C LEU A 390 -17.82 -10.60 -0.26
N LEU A 391 -16.83 -9.96 -0.88
CA LEU A 391 -15.50 -9.78 -0.28
C LEU A 391 -15.55 -8.94 1.00
N MET A 392 -16.49 -7.99 1.09
CA MET A 392 -16.66 -7.15 2.29
C MET A 392 -17.11 -7.97 3.50
N PHE A 393 -18.03 -8.92 3.32
CA PHE A 393 -18.44 -9.83 4.41
C PHE A 393 -17.28 -10.69 4.89
N MET A 394 -16.46 -11.15 3.97
CA MET A 394 -15.28 -11.94 4.29
C MET A 394 -14.25 -11.12 5.08
N LEU A 395 -14.04 -9.88 4.70
CA LEU A 395 -13.15 -8.96 5.41
C LEU A 395 -13.66 -8.63 6.81
N ALA A 396 -14.97 -8.56 7.04
CA ALA A 396 -15.55 -8.28 8.36
C ALA A 396 -15.15 -9.33 9.42
N VAL A 397 -14.95 -10.58 9.02
CA VAL A 397 -14.46 -11.64 9.91
C VAL A 397 -12.99 -11.41 10.31
N ARG A 398 -12.19 -10.86 9.39
CA ARG A 398 -10.75 -10.60 9.61
C ARG A 398 -10.47 -9.25 10.25
N VAL A 399 -11.38 -8.31 10.12
CA VAL A 399 -11.26 -6.92 10.60
C VAL A 399 -12.39 -6.66 11.61
N PRO A 400 -12.25 -7.11 12.86
CA PRO A 400 -13.25 -6.87 13.90
C PRO A 400 -13.39 -5.36 14.16
N ARG A 401 -14.60 -4.94 14.58
CA ARG A 401 -14.93 -3.55 14.91
C ARG A 401 -15.01 -3.33 16.40
N ARG A 402 -14.33 -2.28 16.90
CA ARG A 402 -14.45 -1.75 18.26
C ARG A 402 -14.85 -0.28 18.22
N LYS A 403 -16.13 0.01 18.39
CA LYS A 403 -16.65 1.39 18.30
C LYS A 403 -16.18 2.30 19.43
N ARG A 404 -16.04 1.76 20.65
CA ARG A 404 -15.65 2.53 21.85
C ARG A 404 -14.28 2.07 22.33
N TRP A 405 -13.46 3.02 22.71
CA TRP A 405 -12.14 2.80 23.28
C TRP A 405 -11.96 3.73 24.50
N LYS A 406 -11.36 3.20 25.56
CA LYS A 406 -10.89 4.01 26.68
C LYS A 406 -9.37 3.91 26.71
N HIS A 407 -8.69 5.01 26.55
CA HIS A 407 -7.26 5.07 26.79
C HIS A 407 -7.02 4.84 28.28
N LYS A 408 -6.04 3.99 28.60
CA LYS A 408 -5.62 3.86 29.98
C LYS A 408 -4.81 5.13 30.31
N SER A 409 -5.22 5.82 31.35
CA SER A 409 -4.46 6.88 32.01
C SER A 409 -3.15 6.31 32.56
#